data_357bf368a9e02c57c59dd9b6cf921763
#
_entry.id   357bf368a9e02c57c59dd9b6cf921763
#
_cell.length_a   1.000
_cell.length_b   1.000
_cell.length_c   1.000
_cell.angle_alpha   90.00
_cell.angle_beta   90.00
_cell.angle_gamma   90.00
#
_symmetry.space_group_name_H-M   'P 1'
#
loop_
_entity.id
_entity.type
_entity.pdbx_description
1 polymer ?
#
loop_
_entity_poly.entity_id
_entity_poly.type
_entity_poly.pdbx_seq_one_letter_code
_entity_poly.pdbx_strand_id
1 'polypeptide(L)'
;MNSSVSRTKSFSTVFLIEMWERFGYYGMAALLVLFMVQRVGFTEEHATLTWGAFTALVYASPSIGGWIGDRVLGARRSMVLGAIILLVGYFMLALPDDRLTHMYASLGVIVVGNGLFKSNAANLVRRIYEGDESRIDAAFTIYYMAVNIGSTFSMLLTPWIKDQWGWHAAFAVCCGGMALGIVNFFLMHRTLAQVGSAPDAEPIQWKRLACVLAGGIALGAATLVVLKDKQLAVACVYTAGAAILAIFGWMLCTCERQERAGLSAALILTLQVILFFVFYQQMSTSLTLFAVHNVDPAFNLFGTTLFSWSAAQFQALNPIWIMVMSPILAAIYSGLARRGGDVPVAAKYALGFVVVAAGFFVFAASGRYAVEGRVSSWFMVAGYGLYSLGELLVSGLGLAMIARYVPARMSGFMMGAYFVATGVSQYLGSVVATYAKMPEGTLSPLESLPLYEKLFNGLGWLAAAGALLAILLLPLMGRLSRAHQQSNGHAEGATAGKGQLATAE
;
A
#
# COMPACT_ATOMS: atom_id res chain seq x y z
N MET A 1 29.95 -14.46 -27.24
CA MET A 1 29.29 -15.43 -26.33
C MET A 1 28.47 -14.62 -25.32
N ASN A 2 27.20 -14.39 -25.61
CA ASN A 2 26.28 -13.72 -24.66
C ASN A 2 25.83 -14.78 -23.65
N SER A 3 26.44 -14.80 -22.46
CA SER A 3 25.89 -15.54 -21.33
C SER A 3 24.54 -14.89 -20.97
N SER A 4 23.44 -15.61 -21.26
CA SER A 4 22.11 -15.18 -20.83
C SER A 4 22.13 -15.00 -19.32
N VAL A 5 21.93 -13.76 -18.87
CA VAL A 5 21.89 -13.48 -17.44
C VAL A 5 20.75 -14.29 -16.83
N SER A 6 21.03 -15.02 -15.75
CA SER A 6 20.02 -15.83 -15.07
C SER A 6 18.87 -14.95 -14.58
N ARG A 7 17.63 -15.32 -14.90
CA ARG A 7 16.39 -14.67 -14.41
C ARG A 7 16.40 -14.49 -12.88
N THR A 8 16.93 -15.49 -12.17
CA THR A 8 17.07 -15.43 -10.71
C THR A 8 17.97 -14.27 -10.26
N LYS A 9 19.10 -14.03 -10.94
CA LYS A 9 20.00 -12.91 -10.61
C LYS A 9 19.33 -11.57 -10.89
N SER A 10 18.63 -11.43 -12.01
CA SER A 10 17.86 -10.23 -12.34
C SER A 10 16.77 -9.96 -11.30
N PHE A 11 16.04 -11.00 -10.91
CA PHE A 11 15.01 -10.90 -9.86
C PHE A 11 15.61 -10.52 -8.51
N SER A 12 16.73 -11.13 -8.11
CA SER A 12 17.40 -10.80 -6.83
C SER A 12 17.79 -9.33 -6.77
N THR A 13 18.17 -8.71 -7.89
CA THR A 13 18.50 -7.28 -7.93
C THR A 13 17.27 -6.43 -7.62
N VAL A 14 16.13 -6.74 -8.24
CA VAL A 14 14.87 -6.02 -7.99
C VAL A 14 14.35 -6.30 -6.58
N PHE A 15 14.44 -7.54 -6.11
CA PHE A 15 14.07 -7.93 -4.75
C PHE A 15 14.82 -7.11 -3.69
N LEU A 16 16.15 -7.00 -3.83
CA LEU A 16 16.98 -6.31 -2.84
C LEU A 16 16.76 -4.80 -2.85
N ILE A 17 16.63 -4.16 -4.01
CA ILE A 17 16.38 -2.72 -4.05
C ILE A 17 14.97 -2.39 -3.51
N GLU A 18 13.97 -3.24 -3.78
CA GLU A 18 12.63 -3.09 -3.19
C GLU A 18 12.68 -3.24 -1.68
N MET A 19 13.35 -4.29 -1.17
CA MET A 19 13.47 -4.53 0.26
C MET A 19 14.06 -3.31 1.00
N TRP A 20 15.13 -2.73 0.48
CA TRP A 20 15.78 -1.55 1.07
C TRP A 20 14.96 -0.28 0.92
N GLU A 21 14.26 -0.12 -0.20
CA GLU A 21 13.35 1.01 -0.38
C GLU A 21 12.17 0.91 0.60
N ARG A 22 11.57 -0.28 0.75
CA ARG A 22 10.52 -0.53 1.73
C ARG A 22 11.02 -0.33 3.16
N PHE A 23 12.24 -0.72 3.46
CA PHE A 23 12.89 -0.39 4.73
C PHE A 23 12.88 1.13 4.98
N GLY A 24 13.31 1.94 4.03
CA GLY A 24 13.31 3.40 4.16
C GLY A 24 11.89 3.96 4.35
N TYR A 25 10.96 3.55 3.49
CA TYR A 25 9.59 4.06 3.51
C TYR A 25 8.85 3.71 4.81
N TYR A 26 8.83 2.44 5.20
CA TYR A 26 8.09 2.00 6.38
C TYR A 26 8.75 2.44 7.70
N GLY A 27 10.07 2.59 7.72
CA GLY A 27 10.75 3.18 8.88
C GLY A 27 10.36 4.64 9.11
N MET A 28 10.29 5.42 8.04
CA MET A 28 9.79 6.80 8.09
C MET A 28 8.29 6.82 8.44
N ALA A 29 7.49 5.98 7.81
CA ALA A 29 6.04 5.92 8.01
C ALA A 29 5.66 5.60 9.46
N ALA A 30 6.39 4.69 10.13
CA ALA A 30 6.16 4.32 11.51
C ALA A 30 6.36 5.49 12.49
N LEU A 31 7.18 6.45 12.13
CA LEU A 31 7.58 7.57 12.99
C LEU A 31 6.89 8.90 12.64
N LEU A 32 6.43 9.09 11.41
CA LEU A 32 6.09 10.42 10.90
C LEU A 32 4.95 11.09 11.67
N VAL A 33 3.87 10.35 12.01
CA VAL A 33 2.75 10.90 12.81
C VAL A 33 3.25 11.31 14.18
N LEU A 34 4.05 10.47 14.83
CA LEU A 34 4.61 10.77 16.16
C LEU A 34 5.62 11.92 16.10
N PHE A 35 6.41 12.01 15.04
CA PHE A 35 7.31 13.14 14.81
C PHE A 35 6.54 14.46 14.71
N MET A 36 5.45 14.48 13.94
CA MET A 36 4.62 15.67 13.82
C MET A 36 3.99 16.09 15.16
N VAL A 37 3.55 15.13 15.97
CA VAL A 37 2.94 15.43 17.28
C VAL A 37 4.02 15.80 18.30
N GLN A 38 5.03 14.95 18.49
CA GLN A 38 5.95 15.05 19.63
C GLN A 38 7.12 16.02 19.39
N ARG A 39 7.52 16.26 18.14
CA ARG A 39 8.65 17.13 17.81
C ARG A 39 8.21 18.42 17.15
N VAL A 40 7.32 18.35 16.17
CA VAL A 40 6.85 19.54 15.43
C VAL A 40 5.78 20.30 16.19
N GLY A 41 5.08 19.63 17.12
CA GLY A 41 4.04 20.25 17.97
C GLY A 41 2.66 20.34 17.31
N PHE A 42 2.36 19.48 16.34
CA PHE A 42 1.02 19.38 15.79
C PHE A 42 0.05 18.75 16.79
N THR A 43 -1.22 19.14 16.71
CA THR A 43 -2.28 18.35 17.32
C THR A 43 -2.37 16.97 16.63
N GLU A 44 -2.86 15.96 17.34
CA GLU A 44 -3.03 14.61 16.75
C GLU A 44 -3.96 14.64 15.52
N GLU A 45 -5.00 15.48 15.55
CA GLU A 45 -5.87 15.69 14.40
C GLU A 45 -5.09 16.23 13.21
N HIS A 46 -4.28 17.28 13.39
CA HIS A 46 -3.50 17.88 12.32
C HIS A 46 -2.46 16.90 11.76
N ALA A 47 -1.73 16.20 12.64
CA ALA A 47 -0.74 15.20 12.23
C ALA A 47 -1.38 14.05 11.43
N THR A 48 -2.51 13.54 11.89
CA THR A 48 -3.27 12.47 11.24
C THR A 48 -3.78 12.88 9.85
N LEU A 49 -4.33 14.09 9.70
CA LEU A 49 -4.81 14.60 8.41
C LEU A 49 -3.66 14.91 7.45
N THR A 50 -2.55 15.44 7.95
CA THR A 50 -1.33 15.66 7.15
C THR A 50 -0.75 14.34 6.64
N TRP A 51 -0.70 13.31 7.49
CA TRP A 51 -0.34 11.95 7.10
C TRP A 51 -1.27 11.40 6.03
N GLY A 52 -2.58 11.58 6.18
CA GLY A 52 -3.58 11.17 5.18
C GLY A 52 -3.39 11.85 3.83
N ALA A 53 -3.14 13.16 3.82
CA ALA A 53 -2.88 13.90 2.59
C ALA A 53 -1.57 13.47 1.91
N PHE A 54 -0.52 13.25 2.69
CA PHE A 54 0.75 12.73 2.20
C PHE A 54 0.59 11.34 1.59
N THR A 55 -0.03 10.40 2.30
CA THR A 55 -0.24 9.04 1.80
C THR A 55 -1.16 8.98 0.61
N ALA A 56 -2.18 9.86 0.53
CA ALA A 56 -3.02 9.99 -0.66
C ALA A 56 -2.17 10.30 -1.92
N LEU A 57 -1.23 11.22 -1.81
CA LEU A 57 -0.33 11.58 -2.90
C LEU A 57 0.69 10.47 -3.21
N VAL A 58 1.23 9.81 -2.17
CA VAL A 58 2.13 8.65 -2.33
C VAL A 58 1.45 7.51 -3.09
N TYR A 59 0.17 7.24 -2.81
CA TYR A 59 -0.57 6.17 -3.49
C TYR A 59 -1.05 6.58 -4.90
N ALA A 60 -1.29 7.86 -5.16
CA ALA A 60 -1.69 8.35 -6.48
C ALA A 60 -0.50 8.50 -7.46
N SER A 61 0.68 8.88 -6.97
CA SER A 61 1.86 9.21 -7.81
C SER A 61 2.38 8.05 -8.67
N PRO A 62 2.29 6.75 -8.29
CA PRO A 62 2.73 5.63 -9.13
C PRO A 62 2.00 5.52 -10.47
N SER A 63 0.77 6.05 -10.58
CA SER A 63 0.06 6.08 -11.87
C SER A 63 0.80 6.91 -12.92
N ILE A 64 1.35 8.05 -12.53
CA ILE A 64 2.17 8.91 -13.39
C ILE A 64 3.55 8.28 -13.62
N GLY A 65 4.18 7.77 -12.55
CA GLY A 65 5.51 7.17 -12.62
C GLY A 65 5.59 5.94 -13.51
N GLY A 66 4.54 5.11 -13.53
CA GLY A 66 4.44 3.97 -14.43
C GLY A 66 4.37 4.38 -15.90
N TRP A 67 3.56 5.39 -16.21
CA TRP A 67 3.51 5.94 -17.56
C TRP A 67 4.85 6.52 -18.02
N ILE A 68 5.56 7.24 -17.13
CA ILE A 68 6.91 7.76 -17.41
C ILE A 68 7.88 6.60 -17.71
N GLY A 69 7.83 5.53 -16.92
CA GLY A 69 8.68 4.36 -17.13
C GLY A 69 8.38 3.61 -18.41
N ASP A 70 7.12 3.49 -18.80
CA ASP A 70 6.76 2.77 -20.01
C ASP A 70 7.00 3.55 -21.31
N ARG A 71 6.80 4.89 -21.28
CA ARG A 71 6.73 5.70 -22.49
C ARG A 71 7.83 6.77 -22.61
N VAL A 72 8.45 7.21 -21.52
CA VAL A 72 9.31 8.41 -21.54
C VAL A 72 10.79 8.08 -21.26
N LEU A 73 11.10 7.53 -20.09
CA LEU A 73 12.49 7.30 -19.64
C LEU A 73 12.94 5.84 -19.73
N GLY A 74 12.01 4.90 -19.60
CA GLY A 74 12.28 3.51 -19.37
C GLY A 74 12.06 3.09 -17.91
N ALA A 75 11.53 1.87 -17.70
CA ALA A 75 11.16 1.37 -16.38
C ALA A 75 12.37 1.27 -15.43
N ARG A 76 13.51 0.77 -15.93
CA ARG A 76 14.74 0.65 -15.15
C ARG A 76 15.29 2.02 -14.75
N ARG A 77 15.38 2.96 -15.70
CA ARG A 77 15.87 4.32 -15.45
C ARG A 77 14.96 5.10 -14.51
N SER A 78 13.63 4.96 -14.66
CA SER A 78 12.65 5.59 -13.78
C SER A 78 12.73 5.05 -12.36
N MET A 79 12.91 3.73 -12.19
CA MET A 79 13.12 3.13 -10.87
C MET A 79 14.37 3.69 -10.19
N VAL A 80 15.51 3.74 -10.89
CA VAL A 80 16.77 4.26 -10.33
C VAL A 80 16.67 5.74 -10.00
N LEU A 81 16.08 6.55 -10.89
CA LEU A 81 15.86 7.97 -10.64
C LEU A 81 14.94 8.17 -9.42
N GLY A 82 13.87 7.37 -9.31
CA GLY A 82 12.99 7.36 -8.15
C GLY A 82 13.72 7.03 -6.85
N ALA A 83 14.60 6.02 -6.87
CA ALA A 83 15.43 5.64 -5.73
C ALA A 83 16.37 6.78 -5.28
N ILE A 84 17.01 7.49 -6.23
CA ILE A 84 17.87 8.63 -5.93
C ILE A 84 17.06 9.78 -5.33
N ILE A 85 15.89 10.08 -5.89
CA ILE A 85 15.01 11.13 -5.36
C ILE A 85 14.51 10.75 -3.95
N LEU A 86 14.15 9.49 -3.69
CA LEU A 86 13.81 8.99 -2.35
C LEU A 86 14.96 9.17 -1.36
N LEU A 87 16.20 8.83 -1.78
CA LEU A 87 17.39 9.04 -0.96
C LEU A 87 17.52 10.52 -0.56
N VAL A 88 17.32 11.44 -1.51
CA VAL A 88 17.35 12.89 -1.23
C VAL A 88 16.24 13.27 -0.25
N GLY A 89 15.02 12.76 -0.43
CA GLY A 89 13.89 13.05 0.47
C GLY A 89 14.13 12.56 1.90
N TYR A 90 14.64 11.34 2.08
CA TYR A 90 15.01 10.82 3.41
C TYR A 90 16.21 11.55 4.01
N PHE A 91 17.19 11.92 3.20
CA PHE A 91 18.32 12.73 3.65
C PHE A 91 17.85 14.10 4.15
N MET A 92 16.98 14.78 3.42
CA MET A 92 16.38 16.04 3.87
C MET A 92 15.66 15.86 5.21
N LEU A 93 14.86 14.83 5.36
CA LEU A 93 14.13 14.57 6.62
C LEU A 93 15.07 14.24 7.78
N ALA A 94 16.24 13.68 7.51
CA ALA A 94 17.28 13.39 8.50
C ALA A 94 18.07 14.63 8.94
N LEU A 95 18.01 15.74 8.21
CA LEU A 95 18.68 16.98 8.61
C LEU A 95 18.02 17.59 9.85
N PRO A 96 18.80 18.18 10.78
CA PRO A 96 18.27 18.80 12.00
C PRO A 96 17.64 20.17 11.70
N ASP A 97 16.57 20.17 10.91
CA ASP A 97 15.81 21.36 10.53
C ASP A 97 14.32 21.14 10.86
N ASP A 98 13.89 21.71 11.96
CA ASP A 98 12.52 21.57 12.47
C ASP A 98 11.51 22.54 11.80
N ARG A 99 11.90 23.26 10.74
CA ARG A 99 10.97 24.14 10.01
C ARG A 99 9.92 23.32 9.26
N LEU A 100 8.67 23.69 9.44
CA LEU A 100 7.53 23.06 8.76
C LEU A 100 7.71 22.98 7.25
N THR A 101 8.23 24.05 6.64
CA THR A 101 8.47 24.08 5.19
C THR A 101 9.49 23.04 4.76
N HIS A 102 10.53 22.79 5.58
CA HIS A 102 11.53 21.76 5.32
C HIS A 102 10.91 20.35 5.36
N MET A 103 10.12 20.06 6.40
CA MET A 103 9.39 18.79 6.51
C MET A 103 8.48 18.58 5.30
N TYR A 104 7.63 19.54 4.95
CA TYR A 104 6.74 19.42 3.80
C TYR A 104 7.48 19.28 2.47
N ALA A 105 8.60 19.98 2.29
CA ALA A 105 9.44 19.82 1.10
C ALA A 105 10.04 18.40 1.02
N SER A 106 10.53 17.87 2.14
CA SER A 106 11.05 16.50 2.21
C SER A 106 9.98 15.48 1.82
N LEU A 107 8.75 15.64 2.34
CA LEU A 107 7.60 14.79 1.99
C LEU A 107 7.23 14.91 0.50
N GLY A 108 7.29 16.11 -0.08
CA GLY A 108 7.07 16.34 -1.50
C GLY A 108 8.09 15.61 -2.38
N VAL A 109 9.36 15.64 -2.01
CA VAL A 109 10.43 14.90 -2.70
C VAL A 109 10.19 13.38 -2.59
N ILE A 110 9.77 12.89 -1.42
CA ILE A 110 9.43 11.47 -1.21
C ILE A 110 8.26 11.03 -2.09
N VAL A 111 7.20 11.85 -2.24
CA VAL A 111 6.07 11.56 -3.14
C VAL A 111 6.55 11.37 -4.59
N VAL A 112 7.40 12.27 -5.08
CA VAL A 112 7.96 12.19 -6.44
C VAL A 112 8.80 10.92 -6.62
N GLY A 113 9.70 10.66 -5.68
CA GLY A 113 10.57 9.48 -5.72
C GLY A 113 9.79 8.17 -5.67
N ASN A 114 8.80 8.06 -4.76
CA ASN A 114 7.93 6.89 -4.65
C ASN A 114 7.11 6.66 -5.93
N GLY A 115 6.57 7.72 -6.53
CA GLY A 115 5.85 7.63 -7.79
C GLY A 115 6.69 7.01 -8.90
N LEU A 116 7.91 7.46 -9.09
CA LEU A 116 8.82 6.93 -10.10
C LEU A 116 9.33 5.51 -9.76
N PHE A 117 9.50 5.19 -8.50
CA PHE A 117 10.08 3.91 -8.07
C PHE A 117 9.05 2.77 -8.12
N LYS A 118 7.95 2.88 -7.39
CA LYS A 118 7.07 1.77 -7.02
C LYS A 118 6.48 1.00 -8.21
N SER A 119 5.88 1.69 -9.17
CA SER A 119 5.27 1.05 -10.34
C SER A 119 6.32 0.45 -11.28
N ASN A 120 7.49 1.07 -11.36
CA ASN A 120 8.55 0.61 -12.26
C ASN A 120 9.30 -0.60 -11.71
N ALA A 121 9.52 -0.71 -10.41
CA ALA A 121 10.08 -1.90 -9.78
C ALA A 121 9.18 -3.14 -10.02
N ALA A 122 7.88 -3.02 -9.77
CA ALA A 122 6.92 -4.08 -10.06
C ALA A 122 6.86 -4.45 -11.55
N ASN A 123 6.94 -3.45 -12.45
CA ASN A 123 6.98 -3.68 -13.90
C ASN A 123 8.23 -4.46 -14.31
N LEU A 124 9.40 -4.19 -13.73
CA LEU A 124 10.62 -4.96 -14.01
C LEU A 124 10.48 -6.42 -13.58
N VAL A 125 9.83 -6.72 -12.43
CA VAL A 125 9.53 -8.13 -12.05
C VAL A 125 8.72 -8.81 -13.15
N ARG A 126 7.64 -8.19 -13.62
CA ARG A 126 6.82 -8.73 -14.70
C ARG A 126 7.65 -9.01 -15.96
N ARG A 127 8.53 -8.07 -16.36
CA ARG A 127 9.37 -8.20 -17.57
C ARG A 127 10.44 -9.29 -17.45
N ILE A 128 10.97 -9.55 -16.26
CA ILE A 128 11.93 -10.65 -16.03
C ILE A 128 11.29 -12.01 -16.34
N TYR A 129 10.00 -12.17 -16.05
CA TYR A 129 9.25 -13.41 -16.24
C TYR A 129 8.31 -13.37 -17.46
N GLU A 130 8.46 -12.38 -18.35
CA GLU A 130 7.68 -12.30 -19.58
C GLU A 130 7.84 -13.59 -20.41
N GLY A 131 6.71 -14.16 -20.84
CA GLY A 131 6.66 -15.46 -21.53
C GLY A 131 6.71 -16.69 -20.62
N ASP A 132 6.67 -16.52 -19.29
CA ASP A 132 6.61 -17.61 -18.31
C ASP A 132 5.58 -17.29 -17.22
N GLU A 133 4.31 -17.26 -17.65
CA GLU A 133 3.19 -16.86 -16.77
C GLU A 133 3.05 -17.73 -15.53
N SER A 134 3.46 -19.01 -15.63
CA SER A 134 3.43 -19.95 -14.50
C SER A 134 4.32 -19.52 -13.32
N ARG A 135 5.35 -18.72 -13.57
CA ARG A 135 6.29 -18.22 -12.55
C ARG A 135 6.02 -16.79 -12.09
N ILE A 136 5.20 -16.04 -12.81
CA ILE A 136 4.91 -14.65 -12.47
C ILE A 136 4.28 -14.56 -11.06
N ASP A 137 3.29 -15.39 -10.76
CA ASP A 137 2.62 -15.38 -9.45
C ASP A 137 3.58 -15.70 -8.30
N ALA A 138 4.45 -16.71 -8.49
CA ALA A 138 5.47 -17.05 -7.52
C ALA A 138 6.49 -15.91 -7.34
N ALA A 139 6.90 -15.25 -8.43
CA ALA A 139 7.80 -14.10 -8.38
C ALA A 139 7.18 -12.94 -7.60
N PHE A 140 5.92 -12.59 -7.86
CA PHE A 140 5.24 -11.54 -7.10
C PHE A 140 5.03 -11.91 -5.62
N THR A 141 4.81 -13.17 -5.31
CA THR A 141 4.74 -13.64 -3.90
C THR A 141 6.07 -13.42 -3.19
N ILE A 142 7.20 -13.77 -3.82
CA ILE A 142 8.53 -13.54 -3.25
C ILE A 142 8.86 -12.05 -3.21
N TYR A 143 8.47 -11.28 -4.24
CA TYR A 143 8.62 -9.81 -4.25
C TYR A 143 7.85 -9.16 -3.09
N TYR A 144 6.63 -9.62 -2.80
CA TYR A 144 5.86 -9.16 -1.65
C TYR A 144 6.51 -9.53 -0.32
N MET A 145 7.24 -10.64 -0.27
CA MET A 145 8.05 -10.99 0.91
C MET A 145 9.19 -9.99 1.14
N ALA A 146 9.83 -9.45 0.08
CA ALA A 146 10.82 -8.38 0.22
C ALA A 146 10.25 -7.14 0.91
N VAL A 147 9.03 -6.76 0.53
CA VAL A 147 8.29 -5.65 1.16
C VAL A 147 8.13 -5.91 2.67
N ASN A 148 7.68 -7.10 3.05
CA ASN A 148 7.40 -7.43 4.44
C ASN A 148 8.68 -7.60 5.28
N ILE A 149 9.76 -8.12 4.70
CA ILE A 149 11.07 -8.21 5.37
C ILE A 149 11.58 -6.78 5.64
N GLY A 150 11.64 -5.93 4.62
CA GLY A 150 12.10 -4.55 4.75
C GLY A 150 11.30 -3.76 5.78
N SER A 151 9.96 -3.85 5.73
CA SER A 151 9.08 -3.14 6.66
C SER A 151 9.21 -3.65 8.10
N THR A 152 9.30 -4.97 8.32
CA THR A 152 9.47 -5.54 9.68
C THR A 152 10.74 -5.02 10.33
N PHE A 153 11.88 -5.15 9.63
CA PHE A 153 13.14 -4.71 10.20
C PHE A 153 13.15 -3.20 10.46
N SER A 154 12.61 -2.41 9.55
CA SER A 154 12.60 -0.95 9.74
C SER A 154 11.66 -0.50 10.85
N MET A 155 10.45 -1.05 10.93
CA MET A 155 9.46 -0.70 11.96
C MET A 155 9.90 -1.14 13.37
N LEU A 156 10.78 -2.12 13.50
CA LEU A 156 11.41 -2.48 14.77
C LEU A 156 12.64 -1.60 15.07
N LEU A 157 13.48 -1.37 14.07
CA LEU A 157 14.77 -0.71 14.25
C LEU A 157 14.64 0.82 14.37
N THR A 158 13.87 1.48 13.48
CA THR A 158 13.84 2.95 13.45
C THR A 158 13.21 3.59 14.69
N PRO A 159 12.13 3.04 15.31
CA PRO A 159 11.63 3.57 16.58
C PRO A 159 12.63 3.33 17.72
N TRP A 160 13.32 2.19 17.74
CA TRP A 160 14.36 1.94 18.72
C TRP A 160 15.52 2.93 18.59
N ILE A 161 15.99 3.20 17.36
CA ILE A 161 16.99 4.24 17.09
C ILE A 161 16.51 5.62 17.56
N LYS A 162 15.24 5.95 17.28
CA LYS A 162 14.62 7.20 17.73
C LYS A 162 14.66 7.34 19.26
N ASP A 163 14.40 6.25 19.98
CA ASP A 163 14.38 6.27 21.44
C ASP A 163 15.82 6.41 22.03
N GLN A 164 16.86 5.92 21.34
CA GLN A 164 18.26 6.01 21.79
C GLN A 164 18.97 7.28 21.33
N TRP A 165 18.77 7.71 20.08
CA TRP A 165 19.56 8.79 19.44
C TRP A 165 18.69 9.89 18.82
N GLY A 166 17.38 9.84 18.98
CA GLY A 166 16.46 10.87 18.54
C GLY A 166 15.97 10.72 17.09
N TRP A 167 15.11 11.66 16.69
CA TRP A 167 14.35 11.63 15.44
C TRP A 167 15.21 11.63 14.18
N HIS A 168 16.20 12.54 14.13
CA HIS A 168 17.06 12.71 12.96
C HIS A 168 17.94 11.48 12.71
N ALA A 169 18.41 10.83 13.78
CA ALA A 169 19.15 9.57 13.68
C ALA A 169 18.28 8.45 13.08
N ALA A 170 17.02 8.37 13.50
CA ALA A 170 16.09 7.37 12.96
C ALA A 170 15.79 7.61 11.46
N PHE A 171 15.58 8.86 11.04
CA PHE A 171 15.44 9.18 9.61
C PHE A 171 16.73 8.99 8.81
N ALA A 172 17.89 9.21 9.42
CA ALA A 172 19.19 8.91 8.80
C ALA A 172 19.34 7.40 8.53
N VAL A 173 18.82 6.53 9.38
CA VAL A 173 18.79 5.08 9.14
C VAL A 173 17.90 4.74 7.95
N CYS A 174 16.74 5.41 7.77
CA CYS A 174 15.92 5.26 6.58
C CYS A 174 16.67 5.67 5.30
N CYS A 175 17.41 6.80 5.37
CA CYS A 175 18.29 7.26 4.29
C CYS A 175 19.39 6.22 4.00
N GLY A 176 20.03 5.68 5.03
CA GLY A 176 21.07 4.64 4.94
C GLY A 176 20.55 3.37 4.26
N GLY A 177 19.33 2.92 4.60
CA GLY A 177 18.67 1.79 3.93
C GLY A 177 18.50 2.04 2.44
N MET A 178 18.00 3.21 2.05
CA MET A 178 17.87 3.57 0.62
C MET A 178 19.23 3.64 -0.09
N ALA A 179 20.24 4.19 0.58
CA ALA A 179 21.60 4.22 0.04
C ALA A 179 22.16 2.82 -0.21
N LEU A 180 21.95 1.88 0.72
CA LEU A 180 22.32 0.47 0.54
C LEU A 180 21.59 -0.17 -0.63
N GLY A 181 20.30 0.14 -0.83
CA GLY A 181 19.53 -0.31 -1.99
C GLY A 181 20.13 0.17 -3.30
N ILE A 182 20.52 1.43 -3.37
CA ILE A 182 21.14 2.03 -4.56
C ILE A 182 22.52 1.41 -4.82
N VAL A 183 23.37 1.27 -3.78
CA VAL A 183 24.70 0.63 -3.90
C VAL A 183 24.54 -0.81 -4.41
N ASN A 184 23.59 -1.56 -3.86
CA ASN A 184 23.30 -2.93 -4.27
C ASN A 184 22.86 -3.00 -5.73
N PHE A 185 21.99 -2.07 -6.15
CA PHE A 185 21.59 -1.97 -7.55
C PHE A 185 22.81 -1.71 -8.46
N PHE A 186 23.68 -0.78 -8.12
CA PHE A 186 24.86 -0.47 -8.96
C PHE A 186 25.85 -1.62 -9.01
N LEU A 187 26.03 -2.38 -7.93
CA LEU A 187 26.86 -3.59 -7.93
C LEU A 187 26.28 -4.69 -8.85
N MET A 188 24.96 -4.78 -8.93
CA MET A 188 24.25 -5.81 -9.68
C MET A 188 23.63 -5.31 -11.00
N HIS A 189 23.83 -4.06 -11.41
CA HIS A 189 23.13 -3.41 -12.54
C HIS A 189 23.23 -4.20 -13.86
N ARG A 190 24.32 -4.93 -14.08
CA ARG A 190 24.55 -5.75 -15.28
C ARG A 190 23.49 -6.86 -15.41
N THR A 191 22.91 -7.32 -14.32
CA THR A 191 21.87 -8.35 -14.33
C THR A 191 20.56 -7.87 -14.95
N LEU A 192 20.32 -6.55 -14.95
CA LEU A 192 19.15 -5.91 -15.52
C LEU A 192 19.43 -5.23 -16.87
N ALA A 193 20.62 -5.44 -17.47
CA ALA A 193 21.01 -4.74 -18.70
C ALA A 193 20.04 -4.99 -19.86
N GLN A 194 19.43 -6.18 -19.92
CA GLN A 194 18.49 -6.60 -20.97
C GLN A 194 17.02 -6.52 -20.51
N VAL A 195 16.74 -6.09 -19.26
CA VAL A 195 15.41 -5.98 -18.69
C VAL A 195 15.01 -4.51 -18.63
N GLY A 196 13.89 -4.17 -19.25
CA GLY A 196 13.40 -2.79 -19.25
C GLY A 196 12.27 -2.59 -20.26
N SER A 197 11.73 -1.39 -20.33
CA SER A 197 10.76 -0.96 -21.34
C SER A 197 11.47 -0.43 -22.59
N ALA A 198 10.73 -0.18 -23.68
CA ALA A 198 11.30 0.25 -24.95
C ALA A 198 12.27 1.46 -24.82
N PRO A 199 11.96 2.53 -24.03
CA PRO A 199 12.90 3.63 -23.89
C PRO A 199 14.22 3.27 -23.17
N ASP A 200 14.28 2.16 -22.40
CA ASP A 200 15.52 1.70 -21.76
C ASP A 200 16.57 1.19 -22.77
N ALA A 201 16.14 0.78 -23.96
CA ALA A 201 17.00 0.34 -25.06
C ALA A 201 17.59 1.53 -25.85
N GLU A 202 16.98 2.71 -25.78
CA GLU A 202 17.42 3.91 -26.48
C GLU A 202 18.45 4.68 -25.66
N PRO A 203 19.31 5.51 -26.29
CA PRO A 203 20.16 6.47 -25.59
C PRO A 203 19.33 7.41 -24.72
N ILE A 204 19.92 7.91 -23.63
CA ILE A 204 19.24 8.87 -22.74
C ILE A 204 18.93 10.15 -23.52
N GLN A 205 17.66 10.47 -23.62
CA GLN A 205 17.18 11.71 -24.21
C GLN A 205 17.13 12.80 -23.13
N TRP A 206 18.17 13.62 -23.08
CA TRP A 206 18.33 14.66 -22.05
C TRP A 206 17.15 15.63 -21.92
N LYS A 207 16.49 15.94 -23.05
CA LYS A 207 15.27 16.76 -23.04
C LYS A 207 14.13 16.08 -22.27
N ARG A 208 13.90 14.77 -22.49
CA ARG A 208 12.89 14.01 -21.77
C ARG A 208 13.22 13.91 -20.27
N LEU A 209 14.49 13.68 -19.93
CA LEU A 209 14.93 13.66 -18.55
C LEU A 209 14.71 15.02 -17.87
N ALA A 210 15.09 16.12 -18.52
CA ALA A 210 14.86 17.48 -18.00
C ALA A 210 13.35 17.78 -17.79
N CYS A 211 12.47 17.35 -18.71
CA CYS A 211 11.02 17.48 -18.54
C CYS A 211 10.50 16.68 -17.35
N VAL A 212 11.00 15.45 -17.14
CA VAL A 212 10.59 14.64 -15.98
C VAL A 212 11.07 15.23 -14.67
N LEU A 213 12.31 15.76 -14.63
CA LEU A 213 12.83 16.46 -13.44
C LEU A 213 12.04 17.74 -13.16
N ALA A 214 11.76 18.55 -14.16
CA ALA A 214 10.92 19.75 -14.01
C ALA A 214 9.51 19.42 -13.55
N GLY A 215 8.88 18.39 -14.11
CA GLY A 215 7.60 17.85 -13.65
C GLY A 215 7.64 17.34 -12.22
N GLY A 216 8.72 16.66 -11.84
CA GLY A 216 8.97 16.21 -10.46
C GLY A 216 9.08 17.38 -9.48
N ILE A 217 9.84 18.42 -9.83
CA ILE A 217 9.93 19.64 -9.02
C ILE A 217 8.56 20.30 -8.87
N ALA A 218 7.80 20.41 -9.96
CA ALA A 218 6.45 20.98 -9.93
C ALA A 218 5.50 20.15 -9.04
N LEU A 219 5.55 18.80 -9.13
CA LEU A 219 4.75 17.91 -8.29
C LEU A 219 5.17 18.02 -6.81
N GLY A 220 6.47 18.07 -6.52
CA GLY A 220 6.99 18.26 -5.16
C GLY A 220 6.55 19.60 -4.56
N ALA A 221 6.61 20.69 -5.34
CA ALA A 221 6.12 22.00 -4.93
C ALA A 221 4.60 22.00 -4.71
N ALA A 222 3.84 21.37 -5.60
CA ALA A 222 2.38 21.20 -5.43
C ALA A 222 2.05 20.40 -4.16
N THR A 223 2.78 19.32 -3.90
CA THR A 223 2.65 18.54 -2.66
C THR A 223 2.88 19.40 -1.43
N LEU A 224 3.95 20.21 -1.41
CA LEU A 224 4.25 21.12 -0.31
C LEU A 224 3.08 22.10 -0.06
N VAL A 225 2.51 22.66 -1.14
CA VAL A 225 1.36 23.60 -1.03
C VAL A 225 0.12 22.88 -0.49
N VAL A 226 -0.18 21.68 -1.01
CA VAL A 226 -1.33 20.87 -0.54
C VAL A 226 -1.19 20.47 0.93
N LEU A 227 0.02 20.09 1.37
CA LEU A 227 0.25 19.69 2.77
C LEU A 227 0.19 20.87 3.76
N LYS A 228 0.48 22.09 3.30
CA LYS A 228 0.39 23.31 4.12
C LYS A 228 -1.05 23.76 4.36
N ASP A 229 -1.94 23.50 3.43
CA ASP A 229 -3.31 24.02 3.45
C ASP A 229 -4.31 22.85 3.56
N LYS A 230 -4.90 22.69 4.76
CA LYS A 230 -5.92 21.68 5.05
C LYS A 230 -7.12 21.77 4.09
N GLN A 231 -7.57 23.00 3.75
CA GLN A 231 -8.73 23.16 2.87
C GLN A 231 -8.41 22.73 1.45
N LEU A 232 -7.21 23.07 0.97
CA LEU A 232 -6.73 22.63 -0.34
C LEU A 232 -6.57 21.10 -0.39
N ALA A 233 -6.01 20.46 0.66
CA ALA A 233 -5.91 19.02 0.75
C ALA A 233 -7.28 18.35 0.66
N VAL A 234 -8.26 18.84 1.43
CA VAL A 234 -9.66 18.37 1.39
C VAL A 234 -10.24 18.52 -0.02
N ALA A 235 -10.09 19.71 -0.63
CA ALA A 235 -10.61 19.99 -1.98
C ALA A 235 -9.99 19.04 -3.02
N CYS A 236 -8.68 18.81 -2.97
CA CYS A 236 -7.99 17.88 -3.88
C CYS A 236 -8.53 16.45 -3.74
N VAL A 237 -8.71 15.97 -2.51
CA VAL A 237 -9.20 14.60 -2.26
C VAL A 237 -10.64 14.43 -2.72
N TYR A 238 -11.54 15.36 -2.40
CA TYR A 238 -12.94 15.27 -2.84
C TYR A 238 -13.06 15.41 -4.36
N THR A 239 -12.26 16.30 -4.98
CA THR A 239 -12.23 16.43 -6.44
C THR A 239 -11.73 15.14 -7.10
N ALA A 240 -10.66 14.53 -6.56
CA ALA A 240 -10.16 13.24 -7.03
C ALA A 240 -11.22 12.13 -6.87
N GLY A 241 -11.90 12.07 -5.72
CA GLY A 241 -13.00 11.13 -5.48
C GLY A 241 -14.15 11.30 -6.48
N ALA A 242 -14.60 12.53 -6.70
CA ALA A 242 -15.64 12.85 -7.69
C ALA A 242 -15.20 12.47 -9.12
N ALA A 243 -13.94 12.78 -9.48
CA ALA A 243 -13.38 12.40 -10.77
C ALA A 243 -13.35 10.88 -10.97
N ILE A 244 -13.00 10.10 -9.94
CA ILE A 244 -13.02 8.63 -9.99
C ILE A 244 -14.44 8.11 -10.25
N LEU A 245 -15.43 8.64 -9.53
CA LEU A 245 -16.83 8.23 -9.73
C LEU A 245 -17.32 8.59 -11.14
N ALA A 246 -16.97 9.77 -11.64
CA ALA A 246 -17.28 10.20 -13.01
C ALA A 246 -16.60 9.29 -14.05
N ILE A 247 -15.32 8.96 -13.84
CA ILE A 247 -14.55 8.03 -14.67
C ILE A 247 -15.21 6.67 -14.71
N PHE A 248 -15.59 6.12 -13.56
CA PHE A 248 -16.25 4.82 -13.49
C PHE A 248 -17.62 4.84 -14.18
N GLY A 249 -18.40 5.90 -13.98
CA GLY A 249 -19.65 6.09 -14.70
C GLY A 249 -19.46 6.14 -16.21
N TRP A 250 -18.47 6.91 -16.68
CA TRP A 250 -18.11 7.00 -18.09
C TRP A 250 -17.67 5.64 -18.67
N MET A 251 -16.83 4.89 -17.96
CA MET A 251 -16.40 3.56 -18.37
C MET A 251 -17.59 2.60 -18.54
N LEU A 252 -18.56 2.61 -17.61
CA LEU A 252 -19.77 1.78 -17.69
C LEU A 252 -20.69 2.19 -18.87
N CYS A 253 -20.73 3.48 -19.20
CA CYS A 253 -21.55 3.98 -20.31
C CYS A 253 -20.93 3.67 -21.67
N THR A 254 -19.58 3.68 -21.77
CA THR A 254 -18.85 3.54 -23.04
C THR A 254 -18.38 2.11 -23.33
N CYS A 255 -18.42 1.20 -22.35
CA CYS A 255 -18.03 -0.19 -22.55
C CYS A 255 -19.06 -0.95 -23.39
N GLU A 256 -18.59 -1.94 -24.12
CA GLU A 256 -19.44 -2.85 -24.89
C GLU A 256 -20.33 -3.68 -23.96
N ARG A 257 -21.51 -4.07 -24.46
CA ARG A 257 -22.48 -4.83 -23.65
C ARG A 257 -21.88 -6.12 -23.07
N GLN A 258 -20.98 -6.75 -23.82
CA GLN A 258 -20.28 -7.96 -23.41
C GLN A 258 -19.28 -7.72 -22.27
N GLU A 259 -18.68 -6.54 -22.19
CA GLU A 259 -17.68 -6.17 -21.19
C GLU A 259 -18.28 -5.65 -19.88
N ARG A 260 -19.56 -5.24 -19.90
CA ARG A 260 -20.23 -4.61 -18.74
C ARG A 260 -20.21 -5.48 -17.49
N ALA A 261 -20.37 -6.78 -17.64
CA ALA A 261 -20.40 -7.70 -16.50
C ALA A 261 -19.04 -7.73 -15.78
N GLY A 262 -17.94 -7.87 -16.52
CA GLY A 262 -16.59 -7.83 -15.96
C GLY A 262 -16.29 -6.48 -15.31
N LEU A 263 -16.54 -5.38 -16.04
CA LEU A 263 -16.29 -4.04 -15.53
C LEU A 263 -17.11 -3.73 -14.26
N SER A 264 -18.39 -4.11 -14.22
CA SER A 264 -19.21 -3.96 -13.01
C SER A 264 -18.65 -4.73 -11.82
N ALA A 265 -18.18 -5.96 -12.05
CA ALA A 265 -17.53 -6.75 -11.02
C ALA A 265 -16.25 -6.07 -10.50
N ALA A 266 -15.40 -5.56 -11.40
CA ALA A 266 -14.19 -4.83 -11.04
C ALA A 266 -14.50 -3.57 -10.21
N LEU A 267 -15.53 -2.82 -10.58
CA LEU A 267 -15.91 -1.60 -9.86
C LEU A 267 -16.45 -1.91 -8.44
N ILE A 268 -17.30 -2.93 -8.30
CA ILE A 268 -17.80 -3.36 -6.99
C ILE A 268 -16.63 -3.76 -6.08
N LEU A 269 -15.69 -4.54 -6.59
CA LEU A 269 -14.50 -4.96 -5.83
C LEU A 269 -13.60 -3.76 -5.51
N THR A 270 -13.44 -2.81 -6.43
CA THR A 270 -12.66 -1.58 -6.17
C THR A 270 -13.26 -0.75 -5.04
N LEU A 271 -14.60 -0.61 -4.98
CA LEU A 271 -15.27 0.09 -3.88
C LEU A 271 -15.04 -0.62 -2.53
N GLN A 272 -15.03 -1.95 -2.52
CA GLN A 272 -14.69 -2.71 -1.31
C GLN A 272 -13.22 -2.50 -0.91
N VAL A 273 -12.30 -2.44 -1.86
CA VAL A 273 -10.88 -2.14 -1.58
C VAL A 273 -10.72 -0.73 -1.00
N ILE A 274 -11.45 0.26 -1.53
CA ILE A 274 -11.46 1.63 -0.98
C ILE A 274 -11.89 1.60 0.50
N LEU A 275 -12.97 0.89 0.82
CA LEU A 275 -13.42 0.74 2.20
C LEU A 275 -12.37 0.02 3.07
N PHE A 276 -11.70 -1.01 2.53
CA PHE A 276 -10.64 -1.70 3.25
C PHE A 276 -9.47 -0.76 3.60
N PHE A 277 -9.04 0.09 2.66
CA PHE A 277 -7.93 1.01 2.92
C PHE A 277 -8.25 2.11 3.93
N VAL A 278 -9.53 2.42 4.19
CA VAL A 278 -9.95 3.24 5.34
C VAL A 278 -9.55 2.57 6.66
N PHE A 279 -9.74 1.26 6.77
CA PHE A 279 -9.28 0.50 7.92
C PHE A 279 -7.75 0.41 7.95
N TYR A 280 -7.12 0.18 6.81
CA TYR A 280 -5.65 0.07 6.69
C TYR A 280 -4.94 1.31 7.23
N GLN A 281 -5.49 2.48 7.03
CA GLN A 281 -4.91 3.75 7.49
C GLN A 281 -4.86 3.85 9.03
N GLN A 282 -5.69 3.09 9.76
CA GLN A 282 -5.70 3.11 11.22
C GLN A 282 -4.37 2.63 11.83
N MET A 283 -3.62 1.79 11.13
CA MET A 283 -2.33 1.28 11.59
C MET A 283 -1.34 2.42 11.92
N SER A 284 -1.18 3.37 11.02
CA SER A 284 -0.25 4.49 11.18
C SER A 284 -0.87 5.71 11.87
N THR A 285 -2.14 5.66 12.22
CA THR A 285 -2.89 6.76 12.85
C THR A 285 -3.45 6.33 14.19
N SER A 286 -4.71 5.97 14.28
CA SER A 286 -5.40 5.72 15.55
C SER A 286 -4.81 4.57 16.37
N LEU A 287 -4.33 3.47 15.73
CA LEU A 287 -3.70 2.36 16.47
C LEU A 287 -2.32 2.76 17.02
N THR A 288 -1.57 3.58 16.30
CA THR A 288 -0.28 4.12 16.80
C THR A 288 -0.50 5.07 17.97
N LEU A 289 -1.47 5.98 17.88
CA LEU A 289 -1.80 6.91 18.94
C LEU A 289 -2.40 6.17 20.16
N PHE A 290 -3.26 5.17 19.93
CA PHE A 290 -3.73 4.27 20.99
C PHE A 290 -2.57 3.57 21.71
N ALA A 291 -1.57 3.13 20.95
CA ALA A 291 -0.38 2.50 21.54
C ALA A 291 0.42 3.49 22.42
N VAL A 292 0.46 4.77 22.05
CA VAL A 292 1.07 5.82 22.89
C VAL A 292 0.33 6.03 24.21
N HIS A 293 -0.99 6.15 24.14
CA HIS A 293 -1.81 6.59 25.27
C HIS A 293 -2.23 5.44 26.19
N ASN A 294 -2.59 4.28 25.58
CA ASN A 294 -3.35 3.26 26.30
C ASN A 294 -2.77 1.84 26.26
N VAL A 295 -1.61 1.60 25.63
CA VAL A 295 -1.02 0.28 25.61
C VAL A 295 0.16 0.21 26.56
N ASP A 296 0.23 -0.86 27.36
CA ASP A 296 1.41 -1.18 28.15
C ASP A 296 2.55 -1.57 27.18
N PRO A 297 3.71 -0.90 27.18
CA PRO A 297 4.83 -1.25 26.33
C PRO A 297 5.42 -2.63 26.64
N ALA A 298 5.20 -3.16 27.84
CA ALA A 298 5.75 -4.43 28.29
C ALA A 298 4.94 -5.64 27.84
N PHE A 299 5.61 -6.63 27.29
CA PHE A 299 5.03 -7.95 27.00
C PHE A 299 5.18 -8.85 28.22
N ASN A 300 4.16 -8.84 29.05
CA ASN A 300 4.13 -9.62 30.29
C ASN A 300 3.48 -10.99 30.04
N LEU A 301 4.16 -12.06 30.49
CA LEU A 301 3.65 -13.44 30.45
C LEU A 301 3.93 -14.12 31.80
N PHE A 302 2.90 -14.63 32.44
CA PHE A 302 2.99 -15.29 33.75
C PHE A 302 3.72 -14.46 34.81
N GLY A 303 3.52 -13.14 34.82
CA GLY A 303 4.14 -12.24 35.78
C GLY A 303 5.58 -11.82 35.48
N THR A 304 6.13 -12.26 34.34
CA THR A 304 7.49 -11.89 33.89
C THR A 304 7.40 -11.03 32.64
N THR A 305 8.15 -9.92 32.60
CA THR A 305 8.32 -9.13 31.38
C THR A 305 9.32 -9.79 30.45
N LEU A 306 8.88 -10.18 29.26
CA LEU A 306 9.73 -10.80 28.24
C LEU A 306 10.58 -9.74 27.52
N PHE A 307 9.96 -8.68 27.08
CA PHE A 307 10.56 -7.52 26.39
C PHE A 307 9.57 -6.36 26.39
N SER A 308 10.01 -5.19 25.91
CA SER A 308 9.16 -4.00 25.76
C SER A 308 9.34 -3.40 24.39
N TRP A 309 8.25 -2.90 23.82
CA TRP A 309 8.22 -2.18 22.56
C TRP A 309 7.75 -0.73 22.76
N SER A 310 8.34 0.20 22.02
CA SER A 310 7.76 1.54 21.91
C SER A 310 6.49 1.52 21.06
N ALA A 311 5.65 2.54 21.21
CA ALA A 311 4.35 2.62 20.53
C ALA A 311 4.44 2.43 19.01
N ALA A 312 5.45 3.00 18.36
CA ALA A 312 5.65 2.87 16.92
C ALA A 312 6.02 1.44 16.48
N GLN A 313 6.70 0.67 17.34
CA GLN A 313 7.11 -0.71 17.01
C GLN A 313 5.94 -1.67 16.87
N PHE A 314 4.77 -1.39 17.48
CA PHE A 314 3.58 -2.22 17.31
C PHE A 314 3.11 -2.31 15.85
N GLN A 315 3.43 -1.33 15.01
CA GLN A 315 3.16 -1.41 13.57
C GLN A 315 3.87 -2.58 12.89
N ALA A 316 5.01 -3.05 13.42
CA ALA A 316 5.72 -4.22 12.90
C ALA A 316 4.92 -5.53 13.02
N LEU A 317 3.91 -5.57 13.88
CA LEU A 317 3.02 -6.74 14.00
C LEU A 317 2.32 -7.05 12.66
N ASN A 318 1.99 -6.03 11.86
CA ASN A 318 1.33 -6.25 10.59
C ASN A 318 2.21 -7.06 9.61
N PRO A 319 3.40 -6.62 9.19
CA PRO A 319 4.23 -7.42 8.28
C PRO A 319 4.71 -8.74 8.90
N ILE A 320 4.89 -8.83 10.22
CA ILE A 320 5.19 -10.09 10.90
C ILE A 320 4.04 -11.09 10.68
N TRP A 321 2.80 -10.69 10.96
CA TRP A 321 1.65 -11.57 10.76
C TRP A 321 1.43 -11.92 9.28
N ILE A 322 1.68 -10.99 8.36
CA ILE A 322 1.62 -11.27 6.92
C ILE A 322 2.61 -12.38 6.55
N MET A 323 3.86 -12.30 7.02
CA MET A 323 4.88 -13.33 6.74
C MET A 323 4.51 -14.69 7.33
N VAL A 324 3.88 -14.73 8.51
CA VAL A 324 3.44 -15.98 9.16
C VAL A 324 2.21 -16.55 8.47
N MET A 325 1.23 -15.73 8.15
CA MET A 325 -0.07 -16.19 7.62
C MET A 325 -0.08 -16.46 6.11
N SER A 326 0.80 -15.79 5.33
CA SER A 326 0.84 -15.99 3.88
C SER A 326 1.11 -17.45 3.47
N PRO A 327 2.11 -18.17 4.01
CA PRO A 327 2.33 -19.57 3.66
C PRO A 327 1.19 -20.48 4.12
N ILE A 328 0.56 -20.19 5.27
CA ILE A 328 -0.59 -20.95 5.79
C ILE A 328 -1.77 -20.80 4.82
N LEU A 329 -2.06 -19.57 4.43
CA LEU A 329 -3.15 -19.27 3.50
C LEU A 329 -2.91 -19.88 2.11
N ALA A 330 -1.67 -19.82 1.62
CA ALA A 330 -1.27 -20.48 0.38
C ALA A 330 -1.46 -22.00 0.44
N ALA A 331 -1.12 -22.64 1.56
CA ALA A 331 -1.34 -24.08 1.78
C ALA A 331 -2.83 -24.42 1.80
N ILE A 332 -3.66 -23.60 2.44
CA ILE A 332 -5.13 -23.77 2.46
C ILE A 332 -5.68 -23.67 1.02
N TYR A 333 -5.32 -22.65 0.25
CA TYR A 333 -5.78 -22.49 -1.13
C TYR A 333 -5.33 -23.64 -2.03
N SER A 334 -4.07 -24.07 -1.91
CA SER A 334 -3.55 -25.22 -2.65
C SER A 334 -4.28 -26.52 -2.28
N GLY A 335 -4.64 -26.69 -1.01
CA GLY A 335 -5.43 -27.82 -0.54
C GLY A 335 -6.86 -27.83 -1.10
N LEU A 336 -7.50 -26.67 -1.14
CA LEU A 336 -8.85 -26.50 -1.74
C LEU A 336 -8.82 -26.75 -3.25
N ALA A 337 -7.83 -26.19 -3.98
CA ALA A 337 -7.68 -26.34 -5.41
C ALA A 337 -7.48 -27.83 -5.81
N ARG A 338 -6.70 -28.59 -5.02
CA ARG A 338 -6.53 -30.05 -5.24
C ARG A 338 -7.82 -30.83 -5.06
N ARG A 339 -8.81 -30.30 -4.32
CA ARG A 339 -10.15 -30.89 -4.15
C ARG A 339 -11.16 -30.36 -5.17
N GLY A 340 -10.71 -29.64 -6.21
CA GLY A 340 -11.56 -29.06 -7.24
C GLY A 340 -12.34 -27.82 -6.79
N GLY A 341 -11.99 -27.22 -5.63
CA GLY A 341 -12.58 -25.98 -5.14
C GLY A 341 -11.67 -24.78 -5.38
N ASP A 342 -12.26 -23.65 -5.80
CA ASP A 342 -11.61 -22.33 -5.76
C ASP A 342 -12.52 -21.38 -4.98
N VAL A 343 -11.93 -20.60 -4.08
CA VAL A 343 -12.68 -19.59 -3.32
C VAL A 343 -12.79 -18.33 -4.19
N PRO A 344 -14.00 -17.93 -4.60
CA PRO A 344 -14.18 -16.72 -5.40
C PRO A 344 -13.59 -15.49 -4.71
N VAL A 345 -13.03 -14.56 -5.49
CA VAL A 345 -12.43 -13.31 -4.96
C VAL A 345 -13.43 -12.54 -4.07
N ALA A 346 -14.71 -12.47 -4.48
CA ALA A 346 -15.74 -11.81 -3.70
C ALA A 346 -15.96 -12.47 -2.31
N ALA A 347 -15.85 -13.80 -2.21
CA ALA A 347 -15.97 -14.51 -0.95
C ALA A 347 -14.75 -14.27 -0.04
N LYS A 348 -13.54 -14.16 -0.63
CA LYS A 348 -12.33 -13.76 0.10
C LYS A 348 -12.48 -12.36 0.69
N TYR A 349 -13.06 -11.42 -0.06
CA TYR A 349 -13.31 -10.05 0.40
C TYR A 349 -14.33 -10.02 1.55
N ALA A 350 -15.45 -10.76 1.41
CA ALA A 350 -16.45 -10.85 2.47
C ALA A 350 -15.84 -11.41 3.77
N LEU A 351 -15.07 -12.49 3.68
CA LEU A 351 -14.35 -13.05 4.83
C LEU A 351 -13.33 -12.05 5.40
N GLY A 352 -12.62 -11.34 4.54
CA GLY A 352 -11.66 -10.30 4.94
C GLY A 352 -12.30 -9.23 5.82
N PHE A 353 -13.47 -8.72 5.43
CA PHE A 353 -14.20 -7.74 6.24
C PHE A 353 -14.70 -8.32 7.57
N VAL A 354 -15.14 -9.57 7.61
CA VAL A 354 -15.53 -10.25 8.86
C VAL A 354 -14.35 -10.30 9.83
N VAL A 355 -13.17 -10.67 9.33
CA VAL A 355 -11.96 -10.79 10.15
C VAL A 355 -11.45 -9.42 10.60
N VAL A 356 -11.51 -8.40 9.74
CA VAL A 356 -11.18 -7.01 10.11
C VAL A 356 -12.12 -6.49 11.20
N ALA A 357 -13.43 -6.76 11.07
CA ALA A 357 -14.41 -6.40 12.10
C ALA A 357 -14.07 -7.04 13.44
N ALA A 358 -13.75 -8.34 13.44
CA ALA A 358 -13.31 -9.06 14.64
C ALA A 358 -12.06 -8.42 15.25
N GLY A 359 -11.08 -8.01 14.43
CA GLY A 359 -9.87 -7.33 14.89
C GLY A 359 -10.17 -6.01 15.61
N PHE A 360 -11.04 -5.17 15.04
CA PHE A 360 -11.43 -3.91 15.68
C PHE A 360 -12.27 -4.14 16.95
N PHE A 361 -13.10 -5.17 17.00
CA PHE A 361 -13.79 -5.54 18.24
C PHE A 361 -12.84 -6.06 19.32
N VAL A 362 -11.74 -6.73 18.95
CA VAL A 362 -10.68 -7.11 19.91
C VAL A 362 -10.03 -5.85 20.48
N PHE A 363 -9.68 -4.85 19.66
CA PHE A 363 -9.15 -3.58 20.15
C PHE A 363 -10.17 -2.84 21.05
N ALA A 364 -11.44 -2.78 20.67
CA ALA A 364 -12.48 -2.16 21.49
C ALA A 364 -12.70 -2.90 22.82
N ALA A 365 -12.72 -4.23 22.79
CA ALA A 365 -12.93 -5.03 23.99
C ALA A 365 -11.74 -5.04 24.94
N SER A 366 -10.55 -4.66 24.50
CA SER A 366 -9.34 -4.64 25.33
C SER A 366 -9.46 -3.73 26.54
N GLY A 367 -10.24 -2.65 26.45
CA GLY A 367 -10.45 -1.72 27.54
C GLY A 367 -11.12 -2.36 28.76
N ARG A 368 -11.92 -3.41 28.59
CA ARG A 368 -12.51 -4.18 29.72
C ARG A 368 -11.46 -4.83 30.63
N TYR A 369 -10.26 -5.01 30.09
CA TYR A 369 -9.13 -5.64 30.79
C TYR A 369 -8.02 -4.63 31.09
N ALA A 370 -8.29 -3.35 30.94
CA ALA A 370 -7.33 -2.29 31.21
C ALA A 370 -7.09 -2.13 32.70
N VAL A 371 -5.83 -1.90 33.04
CA VAL A 371 -5.43 -1.52 34.40
C VAL A 371 -4.94 -0.08 34.35
N GLU A 372 -5.53 0.79 35.13
CA GLU A 372 -5.23 2.25 35.12
C GLU A 372 -5.29 2.89 33.73
N GLY A 373 -6.23 2.44 32.89
CA GLY A 373 -6.39 2.93 31.51
C GLY A 373 -5.39 2.37 30.50
N ARG A 374 -4.55 1.41 30.89
CA ARG A 374 -3.61 0.73 29.99
C ARG A 374 -4.01 -0.73 29.74
N VAL A 375 -4.00 -1.10 28.47
CA VAL A 375 -4.30 -2.47 28.02
C VAL A 375 -3.00 -3.26 27.78
N SER A 376 -3.07 -4.57 27.93
CA SER A 376 -1.93 -5.43 27.66
C SER A 376 -1.54 -5.42 26.18
N SER A 377 -0.23 -5.42 25.89
CA SER A 377 0.36 -5.51 24.54
C SER A 377 -0.15 -6.72 23.74
N TRP A 378 -0.59 -7.78 24.39
CA TRP A 378 -1.11 -8.98 23.72
C TRP A 378 -2.41 -8.74 22.97
N PHE A 379 -3.21 -7.73 23.34
CA PHE A 379 -4.37 -7.30 22.54
C PHE A 379 -3.94 -6.70 21.19
N MET A 380 -2.80 -5.99 21.16
CA MET A 380 -2.23 -5.51 19.89
C MET A 380 -1.82 -6.70 19.01
N VAL A 381 -1.16 -7.71 19.59
CA VAL A 381 -0.77 -8.93 18.84
C VAL A 381 -1.98 -9.62 18.23
N ALA A 382 -3.03 -9.84 19.02
CA ALA A 382 -4.26 -10.51 18.57
C ALA A 382 -5.02 -9.68 17.52
N GLY A 383 -5.23 -8.40 17.80
CA GLY A 383 -5.95 -7.49 16.89
C GLY A 383 -5.24 -7.32 15.56
N TYR A 384 -3.90 -7.11 15.57
CA TYR A 384 -3.11 -7.05 14.35
C TYR A 384 -3.09 -8.37 13.58
N GLY A 385 -3.15 -9.52 14.28
CA GLY A 385 -3.24 -10.83 13.63
C GLY A 385 -4.51 -10.96 12.77
N LEU A 386 -5.65 -10.64 13.36
CA LEU A 386 -6.93 -10.65 12.63
C LEU A 386 -6.92 -9.61 11.50
N TYR A 387 -6.47 -8.41 11.80
CA TYR A 387 -6.37 -7.33 10.83
C TYR A 387 -5.50 -7.70 9.61
N SER A 388 -4.30 -8.26 9.82
CA SER A 388 -3.37 -8.67 8.76
C SER A 388 -3.90 -9.86 7.94
N LEU A 389 -4.66 -10.77 8.56
CA LEU A 389 -5.37 -11.81 7.83
C LEU A 389 -6.43 -11.20 6.89
N GLY A 390 -7.17 -10.20 7.37
CA GLY A 390 -8.10 -9.44 6.52
C GLY A 390 -7.40 -8.75 5.36
N GLU A 391 -6.22 -8.19 5.59
CA GLU A 391 -5.40 -7.58 4.54
C GLU A 391 -5.02 -8.58 3.44
N LEU A 392 -4.54 -9.76 3.80
CA LEU A 392 -4.19 -10.81 2.84
C LEU A 392 -5.39 -11.27 1.99
N LEU A 393 -6.59 -11.23 2.56
CA LEU A 393 -7.82 -11.62 1.88
C LEU A 393 -8.36 -10.55 0.92
N VAL A 394 -8.04 -9.27 1.13
CA VAL A 394 -8.59 -8.14 0.35
C VAL A 394 -7.52 -7.47 -0.50
N SER A 395 -6.48 -6.91 0.11
CA SER A 395 -5.56 -5.99 -0.59
C SER A 395 -4.65 -6.71 -1.58
N GLY A 396 -4.22 -7.93 -1.29
CA GLY A 396 -3.36 -8.73 -2.16
C GLY A 396 -3.98 -9.09 -3.51
N LEU A 397 -5.29 -8.94 -3.66
CA LEU A 397 -6.04 -9.32 -4.87
C LEU A 397 -6.42 -8.14 -5.76
N GLY A 398 -6.17 -6.89 -5.35
CA GLY A 398 -6.68 -5.70 -6.03
C GLY A 398 -6.21 -5.55 -7.48
N LEU A 399 -4.92 -5.70 -7.75
CA LEU A 399 -4.38 -5.61 -9.11
C LEU A 399 -4.71 -6.83 -9.96
N ALA A 400 -4.73 -8.03 -9.36
CA ALA A 400 -5.13 -9.27 -10.04
C ALA A 400 -6.61 -9.20 -10.50
N MET A 401 -7.47 -8.55 -9.73
CA MET A 401 -8.86 -8.31 -10.08
C MET A 401 -8.98 -7.45 -11.35
N ILE A 402 -8.17 -6.39 -11.49
CA ILE A 402 -8.17 -5.54 -12.70
C ILE A 402 -7.76 -6.37 -13.91
N ALA A 403 -6.69 -7.15 -13.79
CA ALA A 403 -6.23 -8.02 -14.89
C ALA A 403 -7.29 -9.06 -15.30
N ARG A 404 -8.08 -9.55 -14.36
CA ARG A 404 -9.10 -10.59 -14.60
C ARG A 404 -10.39 -10.07 -15.22
N TYR A 405 -10.86 -8.90 -14.81
CA TYR A 405 -12.22 -8.42 -15.12
C TYR A 405 -12.27 -7.23 -16.08
N VAL A 406 -11.15 -6.52 -16.27
CA VAL A 406 -11.12 -5.30 -17.09
C VAL A 406 -10.53 -5.60 -18.47
N PRO A 407 -11.19 -5.17 -19.57
CA PRO A 407 -10.66 -5.33 -20.92
C PRO A 407 -9.26 -4.72 -21.07
N ALA A 408 -8.38 -5.37 -21.85
CA ALA A 408 -6.99 -4.95 -22.00
C ALA A 408 -6.85 -3.47 -22.45
N ARG A 409 -7.76 -3.00 -23.32
CA ARG A 409 -7.80 -1.59 -23.80
C ARG A 409 -8.03 -0.57 -22.68
N MET A 410 -8.70 -0.97 -21.58
CA MET A 410 -9.05 -0.11 -20.44
C MET A 410 -8.19 -0.39 -19.19
N SER A 411 -7.40 -1.46 -19.20
CA SER A 411 -6.66 -1.95 -18.03
C SER A 411 -5.69 -0.90 -17.46
N GLY A 412 -4.91 -0.25 -18.31
CA GLY A 412 -3.96 0.79 -17.86
C GLY A 412 -4.66 2.00 -17.22
N PHE A 413 -5.80 2.40 -17.78
CA PHE A 413 -6.61 3.49 -17.25
C PHE A 413 -7.25 3.10 -15.90
N MET A 414 -7.82 1.90 -15.82
CA MET A 414 -8.40 1.38 -14.58
C MET A 414 -7.35 1.22 -13.47
N MET A 415 -6.14 0.83 -13.83
CA MET A 415 -5.03 0.74 -12.89
C MET A 415 -4.65 2.10 -12.31
N GLY A 416 -4.61 3.15 -13.15
CA GLY A 416 -4.42 4.53 -12.70
C GLY A 416 -5.55 5.00 -11.77
N ALA A 417 -6.80 4.77 -12.15
CA ALA A 417 -7.97 5.08 -11.34
C ALA A 417 -7.96 4.34 -9.99
N TYR A 418 -7.57 3.09 -9.98
CA TYR A 418 -7.41 2.29 -8.76
C TYR A 418 -6.37 2.88 -7.79
N PHE A 419 -5.22 3.32 -8.28
CA PHE A 419 -4.21 3.94 -7.44
C PHE A 419 -4.70 5.27 -6.85
N VAL A 420 -5.36 6.11 -7.64
CA VAL A 420 -5.95 7.36 -7.16
C VAL A 420 -7.06 7.08 -6.14
N ALA A 421 -7.92 6.08 -6.39
CA ALA A 421 -8.98 5.66 -5.48
C ALA A 421 -8.42 5.18 -4.13
N THR A 422 -7.34 4.39 -4.17
CA THR A 422 -6.62 3.97 -2.96
C THR A 422 -6.04 5.18 -2.23
N GLY A 423 -5.48 6.17 -2.95
CA GLY A 423 -5.03 7.42 -2.36
C GLY A 423 -6.14 8.19 -1.64
N VAL A 424 -7.30 8.34 -2.27
CA VAL A 424 -8.49 8.96 -1.65
C VAL A 424 -8.88 8.24 -0.36
N SER A 425 -8.88 6.91 -0.36
CA SER A 425 -9.24 6.11 0.83
C SER A 425 -8.26 6.27 1.98
N GLN A 426 -6.96 6.51 1.72
CA GLN A 426 -5.98 6.81 2.77
C GLN A 426 -6.35 8.10 3.52
N TYR A 427 -6.74 9.15 2.79
CA TYR A 427 -7.19 10.38 3.41
C TYR A 427 -8.49 10.19 4.22
N LEU A 428 -9.47 9.48 3.64
CA LEU A 428 -10.72 9.16 4.33
C LEU A 428 -10.47 8.37 5.62
N GLY A 429 -9.54 7.42 5.60
CA GLY A 429 -9.13 6.67 6.80
C GLY A 429 -8.53 7.56 7.87
N SER A 430 -7.73 8.56 7.48
CA SER A 430 -7.21 9.57 8.40
C SER A 430 -8.31 10.45 8.98
N VAL A 431 -9.30 10.85 8.18
CA VAL A 431 -10.49 11.56 8.70
C VAL A 431 -11.24 10.71 9.72
N VAL A 432 -11.43 9.42 9.46
CA VAL A 432 -12.08 8.51 10.43
C VAL A 432 -11.26 8.40 11.71
N ALA A 433 -9.94 8.35 11.64
CA ALA A 433 -9.07 8.31 12.82
C ALA A 433 -9.26 9.56 13.72
N THR A 434 -9.60 10.71 13.15
CA THR A 434 -9.83 11.94 13.95
C THR A 434 -11.11 11.90 14.78
N TYR A 435 -11.98 10.90 14.61
CA TYR A 435 -13.16 10.76 15.48
C TYR A 435 -12.82 10.35 16.93
N ALA A 436 -11.61 9.83 17.18
CA ALA A 436 -11.07 9.73 18.54
C ALA A 436 -10.52 11.06 19.02
N LYS A 437 -11.25 12.16 18.80
CA LYS A 437 -10.79 13.52 19.14
C LYS A 437 -10.31 13.58 20.59
N MET A 438 -9.00 13.83 20.74
CA MET A 438 -8.44 14.21 22.03
C MET A 438 -8.75 15.68 22.27
N PRO A 439 -9.36 16.05 23.41
CA PRO A 439 -9.42 17.43 23.84
C PRO A 439 -8.01 18.03 23.93
N GLU A 440 -7.88 19.33 23.74
CA GLU A 440 -6.61 20.02 23.92
C GLU A 440 -6.12 19.83 25.36
N GLY A 441 -4.95 19.18 25.52
CA GLY A 441 -4.33 18.89 26.81
C GLY A 441 -3.81 17.46 26.92
N THR A 442 -2.99 17.20 27.93
CA THR A 442 -2.52 15.85 28.27
C THR A 442 -3.65 15.09 28.97
N LEU A 443 -4.35 14.22 28.27
CA LEU A 443 -5.30 13.29 28.87
C LEU A 443 -4.57 12.16 29.59
N SER A 444 -5.11 11.78 30.74
CA SER A 444 -4.69 10.53 31.39
C SER A 444 -5.11 9.32 30.56
N PRO A 445 -4.43 8.16 30.70
CA PRO A 445 -4.86 6.94 30.03
C PRO A 445 -6.30 6.53 30.33
N LEU A 446 -6.83 6.86 31.51
CA LEU A 446 -8.23 6.61 31.89
C LEU A 446 -9.22 7.47 31.11
N GLU A 447 -8.85 8.69 30.75
CA GLU A 447 -9.71 9.61 30.00
C GLU A 447 -9.65 9.34 28.49
N SER A 448 -8.50 8.92 27.97
CA SER A 448 -8.31 8.62 26.53
C SER A 448 -8.91 7.27 26.12
N LEU A 449 -8.86 6.25 26.98
CA LEU A 449 -9.31 4.90 26.67
C LEU A 449 -10.74 4.82 26.13
N PRO A 450 -11.77 5.45 26.73
CA PRO A 450 -13.13 5.39 26.22
C PRO A 450 -13.29 5.98 24.81
N LEU A 451 -12.45 6.95 24.43
CA LEU A 451 -12.47 7.57 23.10
C LEU A 451 -12.02 6.56 22.04
N TYR A 452 -10.93 5.83 22.33
CA TYR A 452 -10.44 4.76 21.44
C TYR A 452 -11.38 3.57 21.38
N GLU A 453 -11.95 3.15 22.53
CA GLU A 453 -12.97 2.09 22.55
C GLU A 453 -14.16 2.43 21.63
N LYS A 454 -14.66 3.67 21.73
CA LYS A 454 -15.74 4.15 20.87
C LYS A 454 -15.36 4.14 19.40
N LEU A 455 -14.15 4.63 19.07
CA LEU A 455 -13.65 4.62 17.69
C LEU A 455 -13.54 3.19 17.15
N PHE A 456 -12.85 2.29 17.88
CA PHE A 456 -12.65 0.91 17.41
C PHE A 456 -13.95 0.13 17.35
N ASN A 457 -14.88 0.35 18.25
CA ASN A 457 -16.22 -0.23 18.17
C ASN A 457 -16.97 0.27 16.92
N GLY A 458 -16.91 1.58 16.64
CA GLY A 458 -17.46 2.16 15.41
C GLY A 458 -16.83 1.58 14.14
N LEU A 459 -15.50 1.43 14.11
CA LEU A 459 -14.78 0.78 13.00
C LEU A 459 -15.15 -0.70 12.86
N GLY A 460 -15.31 -1.42 13.98
CA GLY A 460 -15.78 -2.80 13.99
C GLY A 460 -17.17 -2.93 13.35
N TRP A 461 -18.11 -2.07 13.73
CA TRP A 461 -19.45 -2.04 13.12
C TRP A 461 -19.44 -1.63 11.65
N LEU A 462 -18.60 -0.66 11.27
CA LEU A 462 -18.43 -0.28 9.87
C LEU A 462 -17.88 -1.44 9.03
N ALA A 463 -16.90 -2.17 9.56
CA ALA A 463 -16.35 -3.36 8.89
C ALA A 463 -17.38 -4.50 8.83
N ALA A 464 -18.19 -4.71 9.89
CA ALA A 464 -19.28 -5.68 9.91
C ALA A 464 -20.37 -5.32 8.89
N ALA A 465 -20.71 -4.05 8.74
CA ALA A 465 -21.63 -3.58 7.69
C ALA A 465 -21.04 -3.82 6.29
N GLY A 466 -19.74 -3.55 6.10
CA GLY A 466 -19.01 -3.88 4.87
C GLY A 466 -19.02 -5.39 4.58
N ALA A 467 -18.83 -6.23 5.59
CA ALA A 467 -18.93 -7.69 5.49
C ALA A 467 -20.33 -8.13 5.06
N LEU A 468 -21.36 -7.60 5.72
CA LEU A 468 -22.75 -7.90 5.37
C LEU A 468 -23.06 -7.51 3.92
N LEU A 469 -22.67 -6.31 3.51
CA LEU A 469 -22.83 -5.85 2.13
C LEU A 469 -22.08 -6.77 1.15
N ALA A 470 -20.84 -7.13 1.44
CA ALA A 470 -20.06 -8.04 0.61
C ALA A 470 -20.71 -9.41 0.49
N ILE A 471 -21.29 -9.97 1.59
CA ILE A 471 -22.01 -11.23 1.59
C ILE A 471 -23.30 -11.12 0.75
N LEU A 472 -24.07 -10.06 0.90
CA LEU A 472 -25.29 -9.82 0.11
C LEU A 472 -25.00 -9.65 -1.39
N LEU A 473 -23.81 -9.17 -1.74
CA LEU A 473 -23.37 -9.04 -3.13
C LEU A 473 -22.82 -10.34 -3.74
N LEU A 474 -22.56 -11.40 -2.96
CA LEU A 474 -22.02 -12.67 -3.48
C LEU A 474 -22.84 -13.26 -4.64
N PRO A 475 -24.19 -13.34 -4.57
CA PRO A 475 -24.98 -13.86 -5.69
C PRO A 475 -24.84 -13.02 -6.97
N LEU A 476 -24.81 -11.69 -6.82
CA LEU A 476 -24.60 -10.76 -7.94
C LEU A 476 -23.21 -10.96 -8.54
N MET A 477 -22.15 -11.01 -7.71
CA MET A 477 -20.79 -11.24 -8.15
C MET A 477 -20.64 -12.59 -8.89
N GLY A 478 -21.31 -13.63 -8.40
CA GLY A 478 -21.34 -14.93 -9.07
C GLY A 478 -22.02 -14.88 -10.45
N ARG A 479 -23.08 -14.08 -10.62
CA ARG A 479 -23.73 -13.85 -11.92
C ARG A 479 -22.82 -13.07 -12.87
N LEU A 480 -22.23 -11.98 -12.39
CA LEU A 480 -21.33 -11.12 -13.18
C LEU A 480 -20.08 -11.90 -13.64
N SER A 481 -19.48 -12.71 -12.77
CA SER A 481 -18.31 -13.52 -13.11
C SER A 481 -18.63 -14.58 -14.18
N ARG A 482 -19.79 -15.26 -14.07
CA ARG A 482 -20.24 -16.22 -15.09
C ARG A 482 -20.53 -15.56 -16.43
N ALA A 483 -21.25 -14.43 -16.42
CA ALA A 483 -21.51 -13.68 -17.65
C ALA A 483 -20.21 -13.21 -18.35
N HIS A 484 -19.24 -12.76 -17.56
CA HIS A 484 -17.92 -12.39 -18.08
C HIS A 484 -17.17 -13.57 -18.71
N GLN A 485 -17.17 -14.75 -18.06
CA GLN A 485 -16.53 -15.95 -18.59
C GLN A 485 -17.19 -16.44 -19.89
N GLN A 486 -18.51 -16.42 -19.97
CA GLN A 486 -19.25 -16.78 -21.17
C GLN A 486 -18.94 -15.84 -22.35
N SER A 487 -18.83 -14.54 -22.07
CA SER A 487 -18.47 -13.54 -23.09
C SER A 487 -17.06 -13.76 -23.65
N ASN A 488 -16.08 -14.05 -22.80
CA ASN A 488 -14.70 -14.32 -23.25
C ASN A 488 -14.59 -15.65 -24.03
N GLY A 489 -15.27 -16.71 -23.60
CA GLY A 489 -15.29 -17.99 -24.31
C GLY A 489 -15.91 -17.88 -25.73
N HIS A 490 -16.90 -17.01 -25.92
CA HIS A 490 -17.48 -16.75 -27.24
C HIS A 490 -16.52 -15.96 -28.14
N ALA A 491 -15.76 -15.03 -27.58
CA ALA A 491 -14.77 -14.24 -28.32
C ALA A 491 -13.59 -15.11 -28.80
N GLU A 492 -13.10 -16.01 -27.94
CA GLU A 492 -12.02 -16.96 -28.32
C GLU A 492 -12.48 -17.97 -29.37
N GLY A 493 -13.69 -18.50 -29.25
CA GLY A 493 -14.28 -19.40 -30.26
C GLY A 493 -14.49 -18.73 -31.61
N ALA A 494 -14.87 -17.48 -31.64
CA ALA A 494 -15.05 -16.70 -32.88
C ALA A 494 -13.71 -16.37 -33.58
N THR A 495 -12.65 -16.15 -32.83
CA THR A 495 -11.29 -15.93 -33.37
C THR A 495 -10.65 -17.22 -33.87
N ALA A 496 -10.84 -18.31 -33.16
CA ALA A 496 -10.38 -19.64 -33.59
C ALA A 496 -11.09 -20.10 -34.90
N GLY A 497 -12.39 -19.86 -35.04
CA GLY A 497 -13.15 -20.15 -36.23
C GLY A 497 -12.73 -19.32 -37.47
N LYS A 498 -12.37 -18.05 -37.28
CA LYS A 498 -11.84 -17.18 -38.34
C LYS A 498 -10.42 -17.60 -38.78
N GLY A 499 -9.60 -18.04 -37.82
CA GLY A 499 -8.24 -18.55 -38.15
C GLY A 499 -8.27 -19.84 -38.95
N GLN A 500 -9.25 -20.72 -38.72
CA GLN A 500 -9.40 -21.97 -39.51
C GLN A 500 -9.96 -21.72 -40.92
N LEU A 501 -10.78 -20.67 -41.12
CA LEU A 501 -11.27 -20.29 -42.44
C LEU A 501 -10.21 -19.59 -43.29
N ALA A 502 -9.28 -18.85 -42.65
CA ALA A 502 -8.17 -18.17 -43.36
C ALA A 502 -7.01 -19.10 -43.75
N THR A 503 -6.99 -20.32 -43.23
CA THR A 503 -6.01 -21.37 -43.62
C THR A 503 -6.55 -22.40 -44.63
N ALA A 504 -7.84 -22.23 -45.04
CA ALA A 504 -8.52 -23.10 -46.00
C ALA A 504 -8.73 -22.43 -47.38
N GLU A 505 -8.33 -21.17 -47.56
CA GLU A 505 -8.16 -20.47 -48.84
C GLU A 505 -6.67 -20.36 -49.17
#